data_1cd6f3b119545a02cb954394ce17758a
#
_entry.id   1cd6f3b119545a02cb954394ce17758a
#
_cell.length_a   1.000
_cell.length_b   1.000
_cell.length_c   1.000
_cell.angle_alpha   90.00
_cell.angle_beta   90.00
_cell.angle_gamma   90.00
#
_symmetry.space_group_name_H-M   'P 1'
#
loop_
_entity.id
_entity.type
_entity.pdbx_description
1 polymer ?
#
loop_
_entity_poly.entity_id
_entity_poly.type
_entity_poly.pdbx_seq_one_letter_code
_entity_poly.pdbx_strand_id
1 'polypeptide(L)'
;TPLYLMGLARFLLPIKQIRTWLAHLMDRIIDGWVFSNRFMVRCLHITHIEKPPLLAELDRNHWNVVVCNHQSWTDILVLQNTLLGHIPPLKFFTKKELIYVPLVGIAMWLLGFPYVRRYSRAQLEKNPSLHDHDRNATLQACQGFLERPTSVLNFLEGTRYSEEKKAGQSSPYAHLLLPKTGGLGYVCDALDQQIDN
;
A
#
# COMPACT_ATOMS: atom_id res chain seq x y z
N THR A 1 -18.39 -15.36 1.49
CA THR A 1 -18.48 -14.01 2.07
C THR A 1 -18.77 -12.99 0.98
N PRO A 2 -19.48 -11.88 1.27
CA PRO A 2 -19.89 -10.88 0.25
C PRO A 2 -18.70 -10.33 -0.55
N LEU A 3 -17.53 -10.14 0.05
CA LEU A 3 -16.32 -9.64 -0.60
C LEU A 3 -15.92 -10.48 -1.83
N TYR A 4 -15.94 -11.81 -1.71
CA TYR A 4 -15.56 -12.70 -2.81
C TYR A 4 -16.57 -12.67 -3.96
N LEU A 5 -17.87 -12.60 -3.63
CA LEU A 5 -18.92 -12.45 -4.64
C LEU A 5 -18.81 -11.10 -5.37
N MET A 6 -18.56 -10.03 -4.65
CA MET A 6 -18.35 -8.70 -5.24
C MET A 6 -17.10 -8.65 -6.12
N GLY A 7 -15.99 -9.24 -5.66
CA GLY A 7 -14.77 -9.34 -6.44
C GLY A 7 -14.95 -10.14 -7.72
N LEU A 8 -15.64 -11.28 -7.66
CA LEU A 8 -15.97 -12.10 -8.80
C LEU A 8 -16.90 -11.33 -9.78
N ALA A 9 -17.93 -10.67 -9.26
CA ALA A 9 -18.83 -9.84 -10.08
C ALA A 9 -18.07 -8.72 -10.78
N ARG A 10 -17.13 -8.03 -10.10
CA ARG A 10 -16.28 -7.00 -10.72
C ARG A 10 -15.42 -7.55 -11.84
N PHE A 11 -14.94 -8.79 -11.72
CA PHE A 11 -14.12 -9.44 -12.75
C PHE A 11 -14.95 -9.89 -13.96
N LEU A 12 -16.14 -10.44 -13.73
CA LEU A 12 -16.99 -11.01 -14.78
C LEU A 12 -17.83 -9.98 -15.54
N LEU A 13 -18.17 -8.84 -14.91
CA LEU A 13 -19.04 -7.85 -15.53
C LEU A 13 -18.23 -6.83 -16.36
N PRO A 14 -18.49 -6.72 -17.68
CA PRO A 14 -17.75 -5.80 -18.56
C PRO A 14 -18.21 -4.33 -18.45
N ILE A 15 -19.22 -4.04 -17.62
CA ILE A 15 -19.83 -2.72 -17.51
C ILE A 15 -19.01 -1.84 -16.58
N LYS A 16 -18.38 -0.78 -17.14
CA LYS A 16 -17.47 0.13 -16.40
C LYS A 16 -18.13 0.73 -15.16
N GLN A 17 -19.38 1.19 -15.25
CA GLN A 17 -20.10 1.81 -14.12
C GLN A 17 -20.28 0.84 -12.95
N ILE A 18 -20.62 -0.42 -13.23
CA ILE A 18 -20.79 -1.45 -12.18
C ILE A 18 -19.44 -1.78 -11.56
N ARG A 19 -18.38 -1.89 -12.35
CA ARG A 19 -17.02 -2.13 -11.85
C ARG A 19 -16.54 -1.01 -10.93
N THR A 20 -16.81 0.24 -11.30
CA THR A 20 -16.46 1.41 -10.47
C THR A 20 -17.26 1.42 -9.17
N TRP A 21 -18.57 1.18 -9.24
CA TRP A 21 -19.44 1.10 -8.07
C TRP A 21 -19.00 -0.01 -7.10
N LEU A 22 -18.73 -1.21 -7.62
CA LEU A 22 -18.20 -2.33 -6.81
C LEU A 22 -16.85 -1.96 -6.17
N ALA A 23 -15.99 -1.26 -6.89
CA ALA A 23 -14.70 -0.83 -6.36
C ALA A 23 -14.86 0.17 -5.20
N HIS A 24 -15.79 1.12 -5.29
CA HIS A 24 -16.11 2.01 -4.15
C HIS A 24 -16.67 1.24 -2.96
N LEU A 25 -17.53 0.25 -3.20
CA LEU A 25 -18.06 -0.58 -2.12
C LEU A 25 -16.93 -1.40 -1.44
N MET A 26 -15.97 -1.89 -2.20
CA MET A 26 -14.79 -2.59 -1.67
C MET A 26 -13.89 -1.67 -0.85
N ASP A 27 -13.72 -0.40 -1.25
CA ASP A 27 -13.03 0.60 -0.42
C ASP A 27 -13.75 0.86 0.90
N ARG A 28 -15.09 0.88 0.90
CA ARG A 28 -15.87 0.97 2.16
C ARG A 28 -15.65 -0.24 3.07
N ILE A 29 -15.37 -1.42 2.51
CA ILE A 29 -15.00 -2.59 3.31
C ILE A 29 -13.63 -2.38 3.97
N ILE A 30 -12.66 -1.81 3.24
CA ILE A 30 -11.35 -1.46 3.82
C ILE A 30 -11.54 -0.42 4.95
N ASP A 31 -12.31 0.65 4.70
CA ASP A 31 -12.61 1.66 5.72
C ASP A 31 -13.26 1.04 6.97
N GLY A 32 -14.22 0.13 6.79
CA GLY A 32 -14.88 -0.59 7.87
C GLY A 32 -13.92 -1.46 8.69
N TRP A 33 -13.00 -2.13 8.01
CA TRP A 33 -11.91 -2.88 8.65
C TRP A 33 -11.00 -1.96 9.48
N VAL A 34 -10.57 -0.85 8.91
CA VAL A 34 -9.72 0.14 9.60
C VAL A 34 -10.47 0.75 10.78
N PHE A 35 -11.75 1.07 10.62
CA PHE A 35 -12.60 1.57 11.71
C PHE A 35 -12.70 0.55 12.87
N SER A 36 -12.89 -0.73 12.55
CA SER A 36 -12.93 -1.81 13.55
C SER A 36 -11.61 -1.93 14.31
N ASN A 37 -10.48 -1.86 13.60
CA ASN A 37 -9.16 -1.85 14.22
C ASN A 37 -8.97 -0.63 15.12
N ARG A 38 -9.40 0.56 14.67
CA ARG A 38 -9.36 1.79 15.48
C ARG A 38 -10.19 1.66 16.74
N PHE A 39 -11.40 1.10 16.64
CA PHE A 39 -12.25 0.86 17.79
C PHE A 39 -11.58 -0.10 18.79
N MET A 40 -11.02 -1.20 18.31
CA MET A 40 -10.29 -2.17 19.13
C MET A 40 -9.10 -1.54 19.86
N VAL A 41 -8.26 -0.77 19.14
CA VAL A 41 -7.09 -0.08 19.71
C VAL A 41 -7.51 0.89 20.83
N ARG A 42 -8.62 1.60 20.64
CA ARG A 42 -9.17 2.51 21.65
C ARG A 42 -9.72 1.77 22.87
N CYS A 43 -10.55 0.74 22.65
CA CYS A 43 -11.15 -0.04 23.74
C CYS A 43 -10.12 -0.76 24.60
N LEU A 44 -9.04 -1.24 23.98
CA LEU A 44 -7.96 -1.93 24.69
C LEU A 44 -6.90 -0.98 25.25
N HIS A 45 -7.03 0.34 25.04
CA HIS A 45 -6.07 1.36 25.49
C HIS A 45 -4.61 1.04 25.07
N ILE A 46 -4.44 0.43 23.89
CA ILE A 46 -3.13 -0.04 23.42
C ILE A 46 -2.19 1.15 23.16
N THR A 47 -2.72 2.22 22.60
CA THR A 47 -1.95 3.43 22.30
C THR A 47 -2.86 4.64 22.09
N HIS A 48 -2.29 5.83 22.27
CA HIS A 48 -2.88 7.10 21.89
C HIS A 48 -2.26 7.57 20.57
N ILE A 49 -3.10 7.82 19.56
CA ILE A 49 -2.65 8.31 18.25
C ILE A 49 -3.01 9.79 18.15
N GLU A 50 -2.01 10.64 18.20
CA GLU A 50 -2.16 12.06 17.93
C GLU A 50 -2.28 12.31 16.43
N LYS A 51 -3.25 13.13 16.04
CA LYS A 51 -3.47 13.48 14.65
C LYS A 51 -2.93 14.88 14.39
N PRO A 52 -2.00 15.05 13.44
CA PRO A 52 -1.51 16.36 13.07
C PRO A 52 -2.62 17.20 12.41
N PRO A 53 -2.66 18.53 12.66
CA PRO A 53 -3.66 19.43 12.06
C PRO A 53 -3.68 19.40 10.53
N LEU A 54 -2.55 19.16 9.89
CA LEU A 54 -2.39 19.06 8.44
C LEU A 54 -3.32 18.05 7.76
N LEU A 55 -3.82 17.06 8.51
CA LEU A 55 -4.77 16.08 7.98
C LEU A 55 -6.08 16.71 7.47
N ALA A 56 -6.44 17.91 7.95
CA ALA A 56 -7.63 18.62 7.51
C ALA A 56 -7.53 19.16 6.08
N GLU A 57 -6.31 19.26 5.54
CA GLU A 57 -6.03 19.76 4.19
C GLU A 57 -6.07 18.63 3.14
N LEU A 58 -6.10 17.36 3.59
CA LEU A 58 -6.12 16.21 2.70
C LEU A 58 -7.53 15.93 2.17
N ASP A 59 -7.62 15.46 0.92
CA ASP A 59 -8.88 15.14 0.25
C ASP A 59 -8.89 13.68 -0.25
N ARG A 60 -10.03 13.02 -0.05
CA ARG A 60 -10.31 11.66 -0.53
C ARG A 60 -10.48 11.54 -2.05
N ASN A 61 -10.64 12.67 -2.74
CA ASN A 61 -10.83 12.69 -4.19
C ASN A 61 -9.52 12.83 -4.96
N HIS A 62 -8.39 12.86 -4.25
CA HIS A 62 -7.06 12.99 -4.84
C HIS A 62 -6.25 11.71 -4.70
N TRP A 63 -5.30 11.51 -5.62
CA TRP A 63 -4.29 10.47 -5.53
C TRP A 63 -3.22 10.90 -4.54
N ASN A 64 -2.78 9.96 -3.71
CA ASN A 64 -1.78 10.24 -2.70
C ASN A 64 -0.65 9.21 -2.75
N VAL A 65 0.58 9.66 -2.60
CA VAL A 65 1.72 8.81 -2.30
C VAL A 65 2.14 9.08 -0.87
N VAL A 66 1.95 8.07 -0.02
CA VAL A 66 2.31 8.14 1.39
C VAL A 66 3.66 7.47 1.58
N VAL A 67 4.63 8.22 2.05
CA VAL A 67 5.98 7.76 2.31
C VAL A 67 6.20 7.67 3.81
N CYS A 68 6.73 6.53 4.27
CA CYS A 68 6.98 6.31 5.68
C CYS A 68 8.24 5.45 5.89
N ASN A 69 8.89 5.61 7.02
CA ASN A 69 9.84 4.66 7.57
C ASN A 69 9.12 3.39 8.05
N HIS A 70 9.85 2.30 8.28
CA HIS A 70 9.24 1.03 8.68
C HIS A 70 9.91 0.45 9.92
N GLN A 71 9.29 0.67 11.07
CA GLN A 71 9.80 0.22 12.36
C GLN A 71 9.13 -1.09 12.82
N SER A 72 7.81 -1.21 12.62
CA SER A 72 7.01 -2.26 13.21
C SER A 72 5.89 -2.74 12.28
N TRP A 73 5.28 -3.87 12.61
CA TRP A 73 4.01 -4.32 12.01
C TRP A 73 2.85 -3.37 12.31
N THR A 74 2.94 -2.63 13.41
CA THR A 74 1.90 -1.68 13.84
C THR A 74 1.87 -0.41 12.98
N ASP A 75 2.94 -0.11 12.24
CA ASP A 75 3.00 1.10 11.40
C ASP A 75 1.83 1.19 10.44
N ILE A 76 1.46 0.07 9.79
CA ILE A 76 0.32 0.02 8.88
C ILE A 76 -0.98 0.35 9.61
N LEU A 77 -1.18 -0.21 10.80
CA LEU A 77 -2.39 0.05 11.60
C LEU A 77 -2.45 1.51 12.06
N VAL A 78 -1.33 2.07 12.47
CA VAL A 78 -1.22 3.48 12.90
C VAL A 78 -1.52 4.41 11.72
N LEU A 79 -0.87 4.20 10.57
CA LEU A 79 -1.10 5.00 9.37
C LEU A 79 -2.54 4.92 8.89
N GLN A 80 -3.12 3.72 8.79
CA GLN A 80 -4.51 3.53 8.41
C GLN A 80 -5.46 4.26 9.38
N ASN A 81 -5.22 4.15 10.68
CA ASN A 81 -6.01 4.84 11.70
C ASN A 81 -5.93 6.36 11.60
N THR A 82 -4.71 6.88 11.39
CA THR A 82 -4.45 8.32 11.28
C THR A 82 -5.13 8.91 10.06
N LEU A 83 -5.00 8.24 8.92
CA LEU A 83 -5.44 8.73 7.60
C LEU A 83 -6.90 8.35 7.27
N LEU A 84 -7.55 7.53 8.10
CA LEU A 84 -8.95 7.12 7.88
C LEU A 84 -9.88 8.33 7.74
N GLY A 85 -10.55 8.43 6.61
CA GLY A 85 -11.50 9.49 6.28
C GLY A 85 -10.88 10.74 5.65
N HIS A 86 -9.55 10.89 5.68
CA HIS A 86 -8.83 12.04 5.10
C HIS A 86 -8.38 11.78 3.66
N ILE A 87 -7.95 10.57 3.36
CA ILE A 87 -7.52 10.14 2.02
C ILE A 87 -8.23 8.85 1.60
N PRO A 88 -8.17 8.43 0.32
CA PRO A 88 -8.57 7.09 -0.09
C PRO A 88 -7.90 5.99 0.73
N PRO A 89 -8.48 4.79 0.85
CA PRO A 89 -7.86 3.69 1.59
C PRO A 89 -6.45 3.41 1.13
N LEU A 90 -5.52 3.28 2.10
CA LEU A 90 -4.11 2.97 1.82
C LEU A 90 -3.98 1.61 1.18
N LYS A 91 -3.29 1.55 0.04
CA LYS A 91 -2.85 0.33 -0.63
C LYS A 91 -1.32 0.28 -0.62
N PHE A 92 -0.77 -0.89 -0.40
CA PHE A 92 0.68 -1.10 -0.37
C PHE A 92 1.04 -2.33 -1.18
N PHE A 93 2.26 -2.32 -1.71
CA PHE A 93 2.79 -3.44 -2.47
C PHE A 93 2.99 -4.66 -1.57
N THR A 94 2.35 -5.74 -1.94
CA THR A 94 2.33 -6.99 -1.19
C THR A 94 3.27 -8.01 -1.83
N LYS A 95 3.98 -8.78 -1.03
CA LYS A 95 4.79 -9.88 -1.54
C LYS A 95 3.92 -10.91 -2.26
N LYS A 96 4.37 -11.37 -3.43
CA LYS A 96 3.64 -12.34 -4.26
C LYS A 96 3.26 -13.62 -3.49
N GLU A 97 4.11 -14.05 -2.58
CA GLU A 97 3.89 -15.25 -1.77
C GLU A 97 2.68 -15.15 -0.84
N LEU A 98 2.28 -13.93 -0.45
CA LEU A 98 1.11 -13.72 0.40
C LEU A 98 -0.21 -14.06 -0.29
N ILE A 99 -0.25 -14.17 -1.62
CA ILE A 99 -1.45 -14.62 -2.33
C ILE A 99 -1.87 -16.05 -1.94
N TYR A 100 -0.89 -16.85 -1.51
CA TYR A 100 -1.13 -18.23 -1.07
C TYR A 100 -1.62 -18.35 0.37
N VAL A 101 -1.66 -17.25 1.12
CA VAL A 101 -2.25 -17.25 2.47
C VAL A 101 -3.78 -17.38 2.32
N PRO A 102 -4.37 -18.47 2.83
CA PRO A 102 -5.80 -18.73 2.66
C PRO A 102 -6.65 -17.55 3.12
N LEU A 103 -7.70 -17.24 2.38
CA LEU A 103 -8.63 -16.14 2.59
C LEU A 103 -7.99 -14.75 2.46
N VAL A 104 -6.88 -14.47 3.15
CA VAL A 104 -6.24 -13.14 3.19
C VAL A 104 -5.67 -12.75 1.83
N GLY A 105 -4.92 -13.66 1.19
CA GLY A 105 -4.30 -13.39 -0.11
C GLY A 105 -5.36 -13.02 -1.16
N ILE A 106 -6.37 -13.86 -1.33
CA ILE A 106 -7.44 -13.59 -2.29
C ILE A 106 -8.21 -12.31 -1.92
N ALA A 107 -8.50 -12.08 -0.64
CA ALA A 107 -9.20 -10.88 -0.19
C ALA A 107 -8.41 -9.59 -0.55
N MET A 108 -7.11 -9.56 -0.28
CA MET A 108 -6.25 -8.43 -0.63
C MET A 108 -6.18 -8.21 -2.14
N TRP A 109 -6.08 -9.29 -2.94
CA TRP A 109 -6.10 -9.19 -4.40
C TRP A 109 -7.43 -8.59 -4.90
N LEU A 110 -8.56 -9.06 -4.41
CA LEU A 110 -9.88 -8.54 -4.74
C LEU A 110 -10.03 -7.07 -4.35
N LEU A 111 -9.48 -6.66 -3.20
CA LEU A 111 -9.46 -5.28 -2.73
C LEU A 111 -8.49 -4.38 -3.51
N GLY A 112 -7.74 -4.94 -4.48
CA GLY A 112 -6.85 -4.19 -5.36
C GLY A 112 -5.50 -3.86 -4.73
N PHE A 113 -5.04 -4.65 -3.76
CA PHE A 113 -3.65 -4.57 -3.30
C PHE A 113 -2.73 -5.21 -4.35
N PRO A 114 -1.70 -4.51 -4.82
CA PRO A 114 -0.80 -5.03 -5.84
C PRO A 114 0.15 -6.09 -5.26
N TYR A 115 0.31 -7.18 -6.00
CA TYR A 115 1.28 -8.23 -5.68
C TYR A 115 2.50 -8.08 -6.57
N VAL A 116 3.67 -7.89 -5.95
CA VAL A 116 4.93 -7.77 -6.66
C VAL A 116 5.95 -8.79 -6.16
N ARG A 117 6.78 -9.27 -7.06
CA ARG A 117 7.94 -10.08 -6.72
C ARG A 117 9.09 -9.14 -6.40
N ARG A 118 9.67 -9.29 -5.21
CA ARG A 118 10.83 -8.49 -4.81
C ARG A 118 12.10 -9.28 -5.04
N TYR A 119 13.01 -8.71 -5.81
CA TYR A 119 14.33 -9.29 -6.03
C TYR A 119 15.33 -8.75 -5.03
N SER A 120 16.23 -9.60 -4.54
CA SER A 120 17.35 -9.16 -3.71
C SER A 120 18.38 -8.43 -4.57
N ARG A 121 19.20 -7.57 -3.95
CA ARG A 121 20.27 -6.85 -4.63
C ARG A 121 21.22 -7.82 -5.35
N ALA A 122 21.58 -8.92 -4.71
CA ALA A 122 22.42 -9.96 -5.29
C ALA A 122 21.79 -10.65 -6.52
N GLN A 123 20.44 -10.77 -6.58
CA GLN A 123 19.74 -11.29 -7.75
C GLN A 123 19.76 -10.28 -8.90
N LEU A 124 19.56 -9.00 -8.62
CA LEU A 124 19.61 -7.92 -9.61
C LEU A 124 21.01 -7.74 -10.20
N GLU A 125 22.06 -7.85 -9.37
CA GLU A 125 23.46 -7.80 -9.82
C GLU A 125 23.83 -8.99 -10.72
N LYS A 126 23.30 -10.18 -10.41
CA LYS A 126 23.53 -11.40 -11.24
C LYS A 126 22.74 -11.37 -12.55
N ASN A 127 21.59 -10.72 -12.58
CA ASN A 127 20.75 -10.66 -13.77
C ASN A 127 20.11 -9.26 -13.89
N PRO A 128 20.77 -8.34 -14.59
CA PRO A 128 20.29 -6.97 -14.77
C PRO A 128 18.91 -6.85 -15.44
N SER A 129 18.51 -7.82 -16.27
CA SER A 129 17.17 -7.81 -16.90
C SER A 129 16.02 -7.89 -15.91
N LEU A 130 16.28 -8.32 -14.67
CA LEU A 130 15.30 -8.34 -13.61
C LEU A 130 14.86 -6.93 -13.16
N HIS A 131 15.67 -5.88 -13.42
CA HIS A 131 15.29 -4.48 -13.17
C HIS A 131 14.10 -4.07 -14.04
N ASP A 132 14.16 -4.39 -15.34
CA ASP A 132 13.07 -4.06 -16.26
C ASP A 132 11.81 -4.87 -15.93
N HIS A 133 11.98 -6.11 -15.51
CA HIS A 133 10.88 -6.95 -15.07
C HIS A 133 10.20 -6.38 -13.80
N ASP A 134 10.99 -5.94 -12.82
CA ASP A 134 10.49 -5.35 -11.58
C ASP A 134 9.76 -4.02 -11.85
N ARG A 135 10.36 -3.17 -12.70
CA ARG A 135 9.75 -1.92 -13.17
C ARG A 135 8.41 -2.18 -13.86
N ASN A 136 8.39 -3.06 -14.85
CA ASN A 136 7.18 -3.34 -15.62
C ASN A 136 6.08 -3.96 -14.76
N ALA A 137 6.45 -4.86 -13.84
CA ALA A 137 5.51 -5.45 -12.89
C ALA A 137 4.90 -4.39 -11.96
N THR A 138 5.71 -3.42 -11.50
CA THR A 138 5.23 -2.31 -10.66
C THR A 138 4.32 -1.38 -11.45
N LEU A 139 4.70 -0.97 -12.67
CA LEU A 139 3.88 -0.13 -13.53
C LEU A 139 2.53 -0.80 -13.86
N GLN A 140 2.56 -2.09 -14.19
CA GLN A 140 1.34 -2.86 -14.44
C GLN A 140 0.45 -2.94 -13.20
N ALA A 141 1.03 -3.13 -12.03
CA ALA A 141 0.30 -3.16 -10.77
C ALA A 141 -0.35 -1.81 -10.45
N CYS A 142 0.28 -0.70 -10.85
CA CYS A 142 -0.25 0.65 -10.67
C CYS A 142 -1.39 1.00 -11.62
N GLN A 143 -1.56 0.30 -12.76
CA GLN A 143 -2.64 0.60 -13.72
C GLN A 143 -4.02 0.60 -13.07
N GLY A 144 -4.26 -0.32 -12.13
CA GLY A 144 -5.52 -0.36 -11.38
C GLY A 144 -5.77 0.86 -10.48
N PHE A 145 -4.72 1.63 -10.16
CA PHE A 145 -4.81 2.85 -9.36
C PHE A 145 -5.24 4.07 -10.19
N LEU A 146 -5.06 4.03 -11.52
CA LEU A 146 -5.46 5.11 -12.41
C LEU A 146 -6.98 5.22 -12.61
N GLU A 147 -7.71 4.15 -12.32
CA GLU A 147 -9.17 4.11 -12.53
C GLU A 147 -9.92 5.06 -11.57
N ARG A 148 -9.33 5.40 -10.42
CA ARG A 148 -9.96 6.23 -9.37
C ARG A 148 -8.94 6.68 -8.32
N PRO A 149 -9.21 7.75 -7.57
CA PRO A 149 -8.35 8.21 -6.48
C PRO A 149 -7.94 7.07 -5.55
N THR A 150 -6.66 6.94 -5.35
CA THR A 150 -6.04 5.86 -4.57
C THR A 150 -4.85 6.40 -3.79
N SER A 151 -4.66 5.92 -2.57
CA SER A 151 -3.47 6.25 -1.77
C SER A 151 -2.50 5.08 -1.77
N VAL A 152 -1.26 5.30 -2.21
CA VAL A 152 -0.22 4.27 -2.28
C VAL A 152 0.79 4.49 -1.17
N LEU A 153 0.89 3.52 -0.25
CA LEU A 153 1.89 3.53 0.82
C LEU A 153 3.18 2.88 0.35
N ASN A 154 4.28 3.61 0.51
CA ASN A 154 5.62 3.12 0.26
C ASN A 154 6.50 3.25 1.51
N PHE A 155 7.01 2.13 2.00
CA PHE A 155 8.04 2.10 3.01
C PHE A 155 9.40 2.17 2.34
N LEU A 156 10.04 3.35 2.37
CA LEU A 156 11.29 3.63 1.63
C LEU A 156 12.44 2.69 2.00
N GLU A 157 12.48 2.19 3.21
CA GLU A 157 13.50 1.25 3.66
C GLU A 157 13.37 -0.13 3.00
N GLY A 158 12.19 -0.46 2.43
CA GLY A 158 11.88 -1.72 1.79
C GLY A 158 11.84 -2.93 2.74
N THR A 159 12.17 -2.73 4.00
CA THR A 159 12.11 -3.74 5.08
C THR A 159 11.99 -3.04 6.43
N ARG A 160 11.54 -3.77 7.46
CA ARG A 160 11.52 -3.25 8.82
C ARG A 160 12.92 -3.02 9.34
N TYR A 161 13.07 -1.92 10.09
CA TYR A 161 14.30 -1.57 10.78
C TYR A 161 14.76 -2.68 11.73
N SER A 162 16.06 -2.87 11.83
CA SER A 162 16.74 -3.54 12.92
C SER A 162 18.18 -3.02 13.01
N GLU A 163 18.77 -3.06 14.17
CA GLU A 163 20.17 -2.63 14.40
C GLU A 163 21.14 -3.43 13.52
N GLU A 164 20.91 -4.73 13.37
CA GLU A 164 21.71 -5.61 12.53
C GLU A 164 21.70 -5.15 11.06
N LYS A 165 20.51 -4.85 10.51
CA LYS A 165 20.39 -4.36 9.14
C LYS A 165 21.00 -2.98 8.97
N LYS A 166 20.86 -2.10 9.95
CA LYS A 166 21.48 -0.77 9.96
C LYS A 166 23.00 -0.89 9.89
N ALA A 167 23.59 -1.71 10.76
CA ALA A 167 25.02 -1.96 10.75
C ALA A 167 25.50 -2.55 9.42
N GLY A 168 24.77 -3.54 8.85
CA GLY A 168 25.09 -4.15 7.56
C GLY A 168 24.98 -3.22 6.36
N GLN A 169 24.22 -2.11 6.48
CA GLN A 169 24.09 -1.09 5.42
C GLN A 169 24.98 0.13 5.65
N SER A 170 25.67 0.24 6.79
CA SER A 170 26.43 1.42 7.20
C SER A 170 25.58 2.69 7.11
N SER A 171 24.30 2.62 7.54
CA SER A 171 23.37 3.73 7.47
C SER A 171 23.85 4.90 8.35
N PRO A 172 23.92 6.14 7.82
CA PRO A 172 24.30 7.31 8.58
C PRO A 172 23.22 7.81 9.53
N TYR A 173 21.98 7.32 9.37
CA TYR A 173 20.83 7.75 10.17
C TYR A 173 20.79 7.01 11.51
N ALA A 174 20.33 7.70 12.57
CA ALA A 174 20.25 7.13 13.90
C ALA A 174 19.29 5.93 13.98
N HIS A 175 18.11 6.04 13.37
CA HIS A 175 17.02 5.07 13.50
C HIS A 175 16.38 4.69 12.16
N LEU A 176 17.09 4.84 11.04
CA LEU A 176 16.59 4.53 9.70
C LEU A 176 17.60 3.66 8.95
N LEU A 177 17.10 2.82 8.07
CA LEU A 177 17.90 2.14 7.04
C LEU A 177 18.10 3.09 5.85
N LEU A 178 19.00 2.70 4.95
CA LEU A 178 19.17 3.43 3.70
C LEU A 178 17.90 3.35 2.84
N PRO A 179 17.40 4.48 2.32
CA PRO A 179 16.20 4.49 1.50
C PRO A 179 16.42 3.78 0.15
N LYS A 180 15.38 3.09 -0.32
CA LYS A 180 15.30 2.42 -1.61
C LYS A 180 14.26 3.14 -2.47
N THR A 181 14.71 4.10 -3.26
CA THR A 181 13.83 5.00 -4.01
C THR A 181 13.28 4.42 -5.31
N GLY A 182 13.84 3.33 -5.83
CA GLY A 182 13.44 2.78 -7.13
C GLY A 182 11.95 2.44 -7.22
N GLY A 183 11.39 1.76 -6.22
CA GLY A 183 9.97 1.44 -6.20
C GLY A 183 9.07 2.68 -6.08
N LEU A 184 9.51 3.70 -5.33
CA LEU A 184 8.81 4.98 -5.25
C LEU A 184 8.81 5.69 -6.60
N GLY A 185 9.98 5.76 -7.28
CA GLY A 185 10.09 6.36 -8.62
C GLY A 185 9.10 5.73 -9.60
N TYR A 186 8.99 4.40 -9.64
CA TYR A 186 8.03 3.72 -10.51
C TYR A 186 6.56 4.03 -10.18
N VAL A 187 6.24 4.23 -8.91
CA VAL A 187 4.90 4.66 -8.49
C VAL A 187 4.63 6.09 -8.93
N CYS A 188 5.59 6.99 -8.74
CA CYS A 188 5.47 8.38 -9.18
C CYS A 188 5.33 8.46 -10.71
N ASP A 189 6.19 7.74 -11.47
CA ASP A 189 6.09 7.66 -12.94
C ASP A 189 4.71 7.15 -13.41
N ALA A 190 4.15 6.16 -12.68
CA ALA A 190 2.85 5.60 -13.03
C ALA A 190 1.68 6.53 -12.73
N LEU A 191 1.80 7.39 -11.73
CA LEU A 191 0.76 8.29 -11.25
C LEU A 191 1.00 9.76 -11.64
N ASP A 192 2.05 10.07 -12.40
CA ASP A 192 2.51 11.42 -12.73
C ASP A 192 1.38 12.37 -13.21
N GLN A 193 0.45 11.84 -14.00
CA GLN A 193 -0.70 12.62 -14.51
C GLN A 193 -1.88 12.72 -13.52
N GLN A 194 -1.80 12.08 -12.38
CA GLN A 194 -2.89 11.99 -11.40
C GLN A 194 -2.55 12.64 -10.06
N ILE A 195 -1.26 12.86 -9.79
CA ILE A 195 -0.79 13.53 -8.58
C ILE A 195 -0.67 15.03 -8.88
N ASP A 196 -1.45 15.84 -8.19
CA ASP A 196 -1.32 17.28 -8.23
C ASP A 196 0.02 17.68 -7.58
N ASN A 197 0.82 18.47 -8.33
CA ASN A 197 2.08 19.03 -7.84
C ASN A 197 1.81 20.18 -6.88
#